data_5bd61cee0664a0079486663baad45f87
#
_entry.id   5bd61cee0664a0079486663baad45f87
#
_cell.length_a   1.000
_cell.length_b   1.000
_cell.length_c   1.000
_cell.angle_alpha   90.00
_cell.angle_beta   90.00
_cell.angle_gamma   90.00
#
_symmetry.space_group_name_H-M   'P 1'
#
loop_
_entity.id
_entity.type
_entity.pdbx_description
1 polymer ?
#
loop_
_entity_poly.entity_id
_entity_poly.type
_entity_poly.pdbx_seq_one_letter_code
_entity_poly.pdbx_strand_id
1 'polypeptide(L)'
;LFDAGYSADDVRRADLVLRVEGPEGFVLEGSSSMARISRDPVDLAAQAIGANHQYPDGFVLFLGTMFAPVKDRHGPGQGFTHAVGDVVTVSTPSLGALANRVRTSDTVAPWTMGAGALMRNLAARGLL
;
A
#
# COMPACT_ATOMS: atom_id res chain seq x y z
N LEU A 1 9.10 -4.38 8.96
CA LEU A 1 10.47 -4.67 9.34
C LEU A 1 10.86 -3.71 10.45
N PHE A 2 10.74 -4.17 11.70
CA PHE A 2 11.20 -3.36 12.83
C PHE A 2 12.68 -3.65 13.03
N ASP A 3 13.47 -2.62 12.96
CA ASP A 3 14.89 -2.63 13.27
C ASP A 3 15.27 -1.35 14.06
N ALA A 4 16.54 -1.06 14.21
CA ALA A 4 16.99 0.14 14.89
C ALA A 4 16.55 1.46 14.19
N GLY A 5 16.17 1.38 12.93
CA GLY A 5 15.75 2.53 12.13
C GLY A 5 14.23 2.70 11.98
N TYR A 6 13.40 1.70 12.39
CA TYR A 6 11.94 1.77 12.23
C TYR A 6 11.22 0.93 13.30
N SER A 7 10.40 1.56 14.10
CA SER A 7 9.73 1.00 15.26
C SER A 7 8.20 0.94 15.09
N ALA A 8 7.51 0.29 16.02
CA ALA A 8 6.04 0.34 16.09
C ALA A 8 5.51 1.76 16.29
N ASP A 9 6.25 2.61 16.98
CA ASP A 9 5.86 4.01 17.17
C ASP A 9 6.01 4.82 15.88
N ASP A 10 6.93 4.49 15.01
CA ASP A 10 7.03 5.10 13.68
C ASP A 10 5.83 4.71 12.81
N VAL A 11 5.35 3.46 12.89
CA VAL A 11 4.09 3.06 12.24
C VAL A 11 2.92 3.89 12.75
N ARG A 12 2.79 4.05 14.08
CA ARG A 12 1.68 4.80 14.69
C ARG A 12 1.64 6.26 14.28
N ARG A 13 2.79 6.83 13.94
CA ARG A 13 2.95 8.25 13.57
C ARG A 13 3.11 8.48 12.07
N ALA A 14 3.09 7.42 11.27
CA ALA A 14 3.32 7.55 9.84
C ALA A 14 2.25 8.42 9.17
N ASP A 15 2.70 9.43 8.45
CA ASP A 15 1.87 10.21 7.54
C ASP A 15 2.07 9.69 6.12
N LEU A 16 0.95 9.54 5.41
CA LEU A 16 0.93 9.04 4.05
C LEU A 16 0.40 10.11 3.10
N VAL A 17 1.02 10.20 1.94
CA VAL A 17 0.56 11.05 0.83
C VAL A 17 0.16 10.14 -0.32
N LEU A 18 -1.03 10.37 -0.84
CA LEU A 18 -1.53 9.82 -2.10
C LEU A 18 -1.45 10.90 -3.17
N ARG A 19 -0.89 10.58 -4.33
CA ARG A 19 -0.92 11.41 -5.53
C ARG A 19 -1.36 10.57 -6.72
N VAL A 20 -2.34 11.06 -7.44
CA VAL A 20 -2.79 10.49 -8.72
C VAL A 20 -2.56 11.50 -9.82
N GLU A 21 -1.85 11.09 -10.86
CA GLU A 21 -1.57 11.92 -12.03
C GLU A 21 -2.12 11.23 -13.27
N GLY A 22 -3.11 11.85 -13.88
CA GLY A 22 -3.74 11.35 -15.11
C GLY A 22 -3.06 11.90 -16.37
N PRO A 23 -3.11 11.16 -17.49
CA PRO A 23 -2.49 11.56 -18.75
C PRO A 23 -3.07 12.87 -19.33
N GLU A 24 -4.31 13.21 -18.95
CA GLU A 24 -5.00 14.43 -19.34
C GLU A 24 -4.68 15.65 -18.47
N GLY A 25 -3.66 15.55 -17.62
CA GLY A 25 -3.28 16.58 -16.66
C GLY A 25 -4.12 16.61 -15.39
N PHE A 26 -4.95 15.60 -15.15
CA PHE A 26 -5.66 15.45 -13.88
C PHE A 26 -4.64 15.20 -12.76
N VAL A 27 -4.81 15.94 -11.67
CA VAL A 27 -4.02 15.72 -10.44
C VAL A 27 -4.95 15.67 -9.25
N LEU A 28 -4.81 14.62 -8.44
CA LEU A 28 -5.46 14.52 -7.14
C LEU A 28 -4.36 14.28 -6.09
N GLU A 29 -4.45 14.99 -5.00
CA GLU A 29 -3.59 14.80 -3.84
C GLU A 29 -4.44 14.59 -2.59
N GLY A 30 -3.98 13.72 -1.74
CA GLY A 30 -4.59 13.44 -0.46
C GLY A 30 -3.55 13.03 0.57
N SER A 31 -3.87 13.23 1.82
CA SER A 31 -3.02 12.83 2.93
C SER A 31 -3.83 12.11 4.00
N SER A 32 -3.18 11.21 4.68
CA SER A 32 -3.74 10.50 5.82
C SER A 32 -2.65 10.26 6.86
N SER A 33 -3.06 10.08 8.11
CA SER A 33 -2.15 9.84 9.22
C SER A 33 -2.56 8.60 10.00
N MET A 34 -1.60 7.72 10.25
CA MET A 34 -1.78 6.56 11.13
C MET A 34 -2.21 6.94 12.55
N ALA A 35 -1.86 8.15 13.01
CA ALA A 35 -2.30 8.65 14.30
C ALA A 35 -3.83 8.84 14.42
N ARG A 36 -4.56 8.79 13.31
CA ARG A 36 -6.03 8.97 13.25
C ARG A 36 -6.81 7.67 13.07
N ILE A 37 -6.14 6.52 12.95
CA ILE A 37 -6.87 5.25 12.84
C ILE A 37 -7.55 4.92 14.16
N SER A 38 -8.67 4.22 14.09
CA SER A 38 -9.53 3.92 15.25
C SER A 38 -8.94 2.89 16.21
N ARG A 39 -8.00 2.06 15.74
CA ARG A 39 -7.35 1.01 16.54
C ARG A 39 -5.87 0.99 16.27
N ASP A 40 -5.10 0.67 17.30
CA ASP A 40 -3.65 0.52 17.21
C ASP A 40 -3.26 -0.60 16.23
N PRO A 41 -2.31 -0.38 15.30
CA PRO A 41 -1.92 -1.39 14.33
C PRO A 41 -1.33 -2.66 14.96
N VAL A 42 -0.67 -2.55 16.11
CA VAL A 42 -0.13 -3.71 16.85
C VAL A 42 -1.27 -4.49 17.50
N ASP A 43 -2.30 -3.81 18.01
CA ASP A 43 -3.51 -4.46 18.50
C ASP A 43 -4.24 -5.22 17.38
N LEU A 44 -4.38 -4.62 16.20
CA LEU A 44 -4.96 -5.29 15.03
C LEU A 44 -4.18 -6.54 14.62
N ALA A 45 -2.85 -6.47 14.64
CA ALA A 45 -2.00 -7.63 14.39
C ALA A 45 -2.20 -8.71 15.46
N ALA A 46 -2.27 -8.33 16.74
CA ALA A 46 -2.51 -9.26 17.84
C ALA A 46 -3.89 -9.93 17.79
N GLN A 47 -4.89 -9.26 17.21
CA GLN A 47 -6.21 -9.88 16.99
C GLN A 47 -6.20 -10.90 15.85
N ALA A 48 -5.33 -10.74 14.87
CA ALA A 48 -5.19 -11.70 13.76
C ALA A 48 -4.46 -12.98 14.19
N ILE A 49 -3.57 -12.89 15.18
CA ILE A 49 -2.78 -14.01 15.71
C ILE A 49 -3.34 -14.40 17.08
N GLY A 50 -3.63 -15.67 17.28
CA GLY A 50 -4.16 -16.15 18.55
C GLY A 50 -3.90 -17.64 18.78
N ALA A 51 -4.43 -18.17 19.88
CA ALA A 51 -4.28 -19.58 20.21
C ALA A 51 -4.88 -20.51 19.12
N ASN A 52 -5.89 -20.03 18.39
CA ASN A 52 -6.59 -20.78 17.37
C ASN A 52 -6.12 -20.48 15.93
N HIS A 53 -5.30 -19.44 15.74
CA HIS A 53 -4.80 -19.00 14.43
C HIS A 53 -3.32 -18.67 14.55
N GLN A 54 -2.50 -19.57 14.03
CA GLN A 54 -1.05 -19.43 13.98
C GLN A 54 -0.61 -19.27 12.52
N TYR A 55 0.41 -18.45 12.31
CA TYR A 55 0.99 -18.20 10.99
C TYR A 55 2.50 -18.38 11.07
N PRO A 56 3.00 -19.64 11.03
CA PRO A 56 4.43 -19.94 11.27
C PRO A 56 5.36 -19.26 10.26
N ASP A 57 4.87 -19.00 9.05
CA ASP A 57 5.62 -18.33 7.99
C ASP A 57 5.33 -16.82 7.92
N GLY A 58 4.59 -16.29 8.90
CA GLY A 58 4.15 -14.89 8.91
C GLY A 58 2.85 -14.64 8.15
N PHE A 59 2.38 -13.40 8.18
CA PHE A 59 1.20 -12.95 7.45
C PHE A 59 1.32 -11.46 7.08
N VAL A 60 0.50 -11.02 6.15
CA VAL A 60 0.39 -9.61 5.76
C VAL A 60 -0.98 -9.10 6.18
N LEU A 61 -1.00 -8.01 6.94
CA LEU A 61 -2.22 -7.34 7.35
C LEU A 61 -2.37 -6.02 6.58
N PHE A 62 -3.43 -5.91 5.78
CA PHE A 62 -3.82 -4.63 5.17
C PHE A 62 -4.74 -3.89 6.11
N LEU A 63 -4.36 -2.67 6.49
CA LEU A 63 -5.11 -1.84 7.43
C LEU A 63 -6.30 -1.10 6.77
N GLY A 64 -6.54 -1.34 5.49
CA GLY A 64 -7.61 -0.72 4.72
C GLY A 64 -7.22 0.60 4.07
N THR A 65 -8.22 1.27 3.52
CA THR A 65 -8.03 2.56 2.83
C THR A 65 -8.00 3.69 3.84
N MET A 66 -6.89 4.40 3.91
CA MET A 66 -6.73 5.53 4.83
C MET A 66 -7.21 6.86 4.24
N PHE A 67 -7.38 6.93 2.92
CA PHE A 67 -7.83 8.12 2.20
C PHE A 67 -8.77 7.70 1.08
N ALA A 68 -10.00 8.24 1.10
CA ALA A 68 -10.96 8.09 0.01
C ALA A 68 -10.94 9.37 -0.85
N PRO A 69 -10.60 9.28 -2.15
CA PRO A 69 -10.66 10.42 -3.05
C PRO A 69 -12.09 10.97 -3.17
N VAL A 70 -12.24 12.28 -3.01
CA VAL A 70 -13.54 12.97 -3.12
C VAL A 70 -13.58 14.01 -4.24
N LYS A 71 -12.46 14.19 -4.95
CA LYS A 71 -12.38 15.16 -6.06
C LYS A 71 -13.07 14.57 -7.29
N ASP A 72 -14.02 15.30 -7.81
CA ASP A 72 -14.66 14.97 -9.09
C ASP A 72 -13.65 14.97 -10.24
N ARG A 73 -13.72 13.95 -11.11
CA ARG A 73 -12.80 13.83 -12.25
C ARG A 73 -13.42 14.29 -13.57
N HIS A 74 -14.61 13.85 -13.88
CA HIS A 74 -15.23 14.03 -15.20
C HIS A 74 -16.29 15.13 -15.23
N GLY A 75 -16.70 15.64 -14.07
CA GLY A 75 -17.69 16.71 -13.93
C GLY A 75 -18.24 16.78 -12.51
N PRO A 76 -18.90 17.86 -12.15
CA PRO A 76 -19.45 18.06 -10.82
C PRO A 76 -20.39 16.91 -10.41
N GLY A 77 -20.19 16.36 -9.22
CA GLY A 77 -20.99 15.27 -8.64
C GLY A 77 -20.73 13.88 -9.22
N GLN A 78 -19.77 13.72 -10.14
CA GLN A 78 -19.47 12.41 -10.73
C GLN A 78 -18.45 11.60 -9.93
N GLY A 79 -17.86 12.20 -8.90
CA GLY A 79 -16.90 11.54 -8.03
C GLY A 79 -15.58 11.22 -8.71
N PHE A 80 -14.82 10.35 -8.06
CA PHE A 80 -13.51 9.89 -8.53
C PHE A 80 -13.54 8.43 -8.97
N THR A 81 -12.89 8.18 -10.11
CA THR A 81 -12.49 6.83 -10.54
C THR A 81 -11.12 6.90 -11.22
N HIS A 82 -10.35 5.82 -11.13
CA HIS A 82 -9.11 5.72 -11.88
C HIS A 82 -9.38 5.59 -13.38
N ALA A 83 -8.52 6.24 -14.18
CA ALA A 83 -8.48 6.05 -15.63
C ALA A 83 -7.22 5.28 -16.03
N VAL A 84 -7.28 4.59 -17.18
CA VAL A 84 -6.12 3.91 -17.75
C VAL A 84 -5.02 4.93 -18.04
N GLY A 85 -3.81 4.64 -17.57
CA GLY A 85 -2.65 5.52 -17.70
C GLY A 85 -2.35 6.36 -16.46
N ASP A 86 -3.27 6.45 -15.49
CA ASP A 86 -2.99 7.13 -14.22
C ASP A 86 -1.73 6.56 -13.57
N VAL A 87 -0.92 7.43 -13.02
CA VAL A 87 0.16 7.06 -12.11
C VAL A 87 -0.29 7.36 -10.69
N VAL A 88 -0.40 6.32 -9.89
CA VAL A 88 -0.79 6.40 -8.48
C VAL A 88 0.45 6.21 -7.63
N THR A 89 0.78 7.22 -6.85
CA THR A 89 1.92 7.19 -5.93
C THR A 89 1.42 7.29 -4.50
N VAL A 90 1.81 6.33 -3.67
CA VAL A 90 1.64 6.38 -2.21
C VAL A 90 3.01 6.48 -1.58
N SER A 91 3.20 7.46 -0.72
CA SER A 91 4.51 7.73 -0.12
C SER A 91 4.41 8.07 1.36
N THR A 92 5.50 7.79 2.06
CA THR A 92 5.73 8.23 3.44
C THR A 92 7.22 8.53 3.61
N PRO A 93 7.61 9.54 4.39
CA PRO A 93 9.01 9.95 4.49
C PRO A 93 9.98 8.85 4.92
N SER A 94 9.54 7.96 5.81
CA SER A 94 10.39 6.91 6.38
C SER A 94 10.52 5.64 5.53
N LEU A 95 9.55 5.34 4.66
CA LEU A 95 9.52 4.10 3.86
C LEU A 95 9.63 4.36 2.35
N GLY A 96 9.67 5.63 1.93
CA GLY A 96 9.76 5.98 0.52
C GLY A 96 8.42 5.96 -0.21
N ALA A 97 8.42 5.59 -1.48
CA ALA A 97 7.25 5.68 -2.35
C ALA A 97 7.01 4.39 -3.14
N LEU A 98 5.74 4.05 -3.29
CA LEU A 98 5.24 3.02 -4.19
C LEU A 98 4.45 3.70 -5.31
N ALA A 99 4.90 3.57 -6.55
CA ALA A 99 4.25 4.16 -7.71
C ALA A 99 3.77 3.06 -8.66
N ASN A 100 2.50 3.12 -9.06
CA ASN A 100 1.88 2.15 -9.95
C ASN A 100 1.13 2.86 -11.08
N ARG A 101 1.17 2.28 -12.29
CA ARG A 101 0.39 2.75 -13.42
C ARG A 101 -0.86 1.90 -13.61
N VAL A 102 -2.00 2.55 -13.70
CA VAL A 102 -3.29 1.90 -13.97
C VAL A 102 -3.32 1.37 -15.41
N ARG A 103 -3.63 0.09 -15.55
CA ARG A 103 -3.84 -0.60 -16.84
C ARG A 103 -5.02 -1.55 -16.72
N THR A 104 -5.58 -1.93 -17.86
CA THR A 104 -6.55 -3.02 -17.90
C THR A 104 -5.85 -4.37 -17.80
N SER A 105 -6.47 -5.33 -17.14
CA SER A 105 -5.85 -6.64 -16.83
C SER A 105 -5.49 -7.47 -18.08
N ASP A 106 -6.19 -7.24 -19.18
CA ASP A 106 -5.95 -7.90 -20.48
C ASP A 106 -4.71 -7.36 -21.21
N THR A 107 -4.22 -6.18 -20.83
CA THR A 107 -3.06 -5.52 -21.47
C THR A 107 -1.75 -5.63 -20.67
N VAL A 108 -1.79 -6.20 -19.47
CA VAL A 108 -0.59 -6.38 -18.64
C VAL A 108 0.09 -7.71 -18.93
N ALA A 109 1.41 -7.74 -18.74
CA ALA A 109 2.17 -8.97 -18.87
C ALA A 109 1.68 -10.01 -17.84
N PRO A 110 1.69 -11.30 -18.17
CA PRO A 110 1.37 -12.36 -17.23
C PRO A 110 2.24 -12.30 -15.97
N TRP A 111 1.64 -12.60 -14.84
CA TRP A 111 2.36 -12.66 -13.56
C TRP A 111 3.32 -13.85 -13.53
N THR A 112 4.60 -13.58 -13.34
CA THR A 112 5.65 -14.61 -13.31
C THR A 112 6.37 -14.72 -11.95
N MET A 113 6.12 -13.78 -11.04
CA MET A 113 6.79 -13.70 -9.74
C MET A 113 5.93 -14.37 -8.64
N GLY A 114 5.78 -15.68 -8.70
CA GLY A 114 5.15 -16.46 -7.63
C GLY A 114 6.13 -16.80 -6.50
N ALA A 115 5.65 -17.47 -5.45
CA ALA A 115 6.45 -17.84 -4.28
C ALA A 115 7.73 -18.60 -4.63
N GLY A 116 7.69 -19.56 -5.56
CA GLY A 116 8.88 -20.28 -6.01
C GLY A 116 9.91 -19.38 -6.71
N ALA A 117 9.46 -18.38 -7.46
CA ALA A 117 10.35 -17.38 -8.08
C ALA A 117 10.99 -16.48 -7.02
N LEU A 118 10.23 -16.08 -6.01
CA LEU A 118 10.73 -15.31 -4.87
C LEU A 118 11.79 -16.09 -4.12
N MET A 119 11.54 -17.36 -3.77
CA MET A 119 12.51 -18.21 -3.05
C MET A 119 13.82 -18.37 -3.84
N ARG A 120 13.74 -18.62 -5.15
CA ARG A 120 14.94 -18.67 -5.99
C ARG A 120 15.70 -17.35 -6.03
N ASN A 121 15.00 -16.22 -6.08
CA ASN A 121 15.62 -14.89 -6.06
C ASN A 121 16.35 -14.64 -4.73
N LEU A 122 15.71 -14.97 -3.60
CA LEU A 122 16.30 -14.80 -2.27
C LEU A 122 17.52 -15.71 -2.10
N ALA A 123 17.44 -16.98 -2.50
CA ALA A 123 18.57 -17.91 -2.45
C ALA A 123 19.75 -17.43 -3.31
N ALA A 124 19.49 -16.95 -4.53
CA ALA A 124 20.53 -16.40 -5.40
C ALA A 124 21.24 -15.17 -4.82
N ARG A 125 20.59 -14.46 -3.90
CA ARG A 125 21.11 -13.30 -3.19
C ARG A 125 21.75 -13.63 -1.83
N GLY A 126 21.76 -14.90 -1.44
CA GLY A 126 22.27 -15.35 -0.14
C GLY A 126 21.39 -14.88 1.05
N LEU A 127 20.10 -14.72 0.82
CA LEU A 127 19.12 -14.28 1.82
C LEU A 127 18.24 -15.41 2.35
N LEU A 128 18.50 -16.65 1.92
CA LEU A 128 17.95 -17.92 2.42
C LEU A 128 19.10 -18.86 2.72
#